data_2ffd1f5c6639f05d548017cb79fde360
#
_entry.id   2ffd1f5c6639f05d548017cb79fde360
#
_cell.length_a   1.000
_cell.length_b   1.000
_cell.length_c   1.000
_cell.angle_alpha   90.00
_cell.angle_beta   90.00
_cell.angle_gamma   90.00
#
_symmetry.space_group_name_H-M   'P 1'
#
loop_
_entity.id
_entity.type
_entity.pdbx_description
1 polymer ?
#
loop_
_entity_poly.entity_id
_entity_poly.type
_entity_poly.pdbx_seq_one_letter_code
_entity_poly.pdbx_strand_id
1 'polypeptide(L)'
;MEDDRPKRTLPVKVKLILYGLLIASLSCFVLLFFMKLFVYKEKSYMYYENNTNIEYSVKLKDNDYYDVKELPSNMNYIASLIDKIPVSFKYNFSSTAEIDYDATYYVEAVTRVYADKDKTRLLYEKSEQLTDEKKVSKEKIKNLSFTESVDIDYGHFNNFISSFVTNYGLNTSSDVTIYFYTKGSGNNKNYEGKANLDSSATIVIPLTEQTINVSINTTDVNKKDTLMERFGLGSIDWFALILFVFLFIADVYVVYMFLTTLVSYTNSFTAYEKELKKILREFDSIIANVNETINFKDYKVINVESFNELVDIHDNVGNPILFKERQKNVEADFIIIDNDILYKFVLKNNYVDESNYDFEEDVI
;
A
#
# COMPACT_ATOMS: atom_id res chain seq x y z
N MET A 1 -38.06 -7.56 -47.06
CA MET A 1 -39.05 -7.91 -46.07
C MET A 1 -38.35 -7.78 -44.72
N GLU A 2 -38.40 -6.57 -44.19
CA GLU A 2 -37.84 -6.26 -42.90
C GLU A 2 -38.78 -6.81 -41.82
N ASP A 3 -38.26 -7.58 -40.88
CA ASP A 3 -39.02 -8.26 -39.83
C ASP A 3 -39.44 -7.21 -38.76
N ASP A 4 -40.61 -6.62 -38.95
CA ASP A 4 -41.18 -5.54 -38.12
C ASP A 4 -41.87 -6.13 -36.88
N ARG A 5 -41.20 -7.05 -36.17
CA ARG A 5 -41.66 -7.50 -34.88
C ARG A 5 -41.32 -6.44 -33.84
N PRO A 6 -42.29 -5.97 -33.03
CA PRO A 6 -42.04 -5.01 -31.97
C PRO A 6 -41.00 -5.60 -31.00
N LYS A 7 -39.87 -4.95 -30.86
CA LYS A 7 -38.86 -5.32 -29.84
C LYS A 7 -39.52 -5.17 -28.48
N ARG A 8 -39.78 -6.31 -27.81
CA ARG A 8 -40.28 -6.33 -26.42
C ARG A 8 -39.26 -5.56 -25.56
N THR A 9 -39.59 -4.33 -25.19
CA THR A 9 -38.80 -3.54 -24.23
C THR A 9 -39.15 -3.99 -22.81
N LEU A 10 -38.12 -4.23 -21.99
CA LEU A 10 -38.35 -4.60 -20.58
C LEU A 10 -39.03 -3.44 -19.83
N PRO A 11 -39.97 -3.76 -18.91
CA PRO A 11 -40.57 -2.75 -18.04
C PRO A 11 -39.58 -1.89 -17.31
N VAL A 12 -39.84 -0.60 -17.16
CA VAL A 12 -38.89 0.35 -16.57
C VAL A 12 -38.48 -0.07 -15.15
N LYS A 13 -39.40 -0.59 -14.34
CA LYS A 13 -39.09 -1.12 -13.00
C LYS A 13 -38.10 -2.27 -13.04
N VAL A 14 -38.27 -3.19 -14.00
CA VAL A 14 -37.34 -4.33 -14.18
C VAL A 14 -35.95 -3.83 -14.64
N LYS A 15 -35.91 -2.85 -15.56
CA LYS A 15 -34.64 -2.20 -15.96
C LYS A 15 -33.91 -1.57 -14.78
N LEU A 16 -34.61 -0.84 -13.90
CA LEU A 16 -34.02 -0.23 -12.71
C LEU A 16 -33.49 -1.27 -11.73
N ILE A 17 -34.21 -2.37 -11.52
CA ILE A 17 -33.72 -3.47 -10.65
C ILE A 17 -32.46 -4.12 -11.25
N LEU A 18 -32.47 -4.39 -12.57
CA LEU A 18 -31.32 -4.96 -13.25
C LEU A 18 -30.09 -4.04 -13.20
N TYR A 19 -30.27 -2.75 -13.41
CA TYR A 19 -29.16 -1.78 -13.26
C TYR A 19 -28.65 -1.73 -11.83
N GLY A 20 -29.54 -1.76 -10.83
CA GLY A 20 -29.12 -1.80 -9.41
C GLY A 20 -28.29 -3.05 -9.07
N LEU A 21 -28.71 -4.22 -9.55
CA LEU A 21 -27.95 -5.47 -9.38
C LEU A 21 -26.60 -5.42 -10.12
N LEU A 22 -26.57 -4.84 -11.33
CA LEU A 22 -25.35 -4.71 -12.11
C LEU A 22 -24.35 -3.75 -11.46
N ILE A 23 -24.81 -2.61 -10.96
CA ILE A 23 -23.99 -1.66 -10.17
C ILE A 23 -23.41 -2.36 -8.94
N ALA A 24 -24.23 -3.05 -8.15
CA ALA A 24 -23.76 -3.77 -6.96
C ALA A 24 -22.67 -4.81 -7.30
N SER A 25 -22.87 -5.56 -8.40
CA SER A 25 -21.90 -6.54 -8.88
C SER A 25 -20.58 -5.88 -9.35
N LEU A 26 -20.67 -4.84 -10.19
CA LEU A 26 -19.50 -4.13 -10.71
C LEU A 26 -18.72 -3.44 -9.59
N SER A 27 -19.41 -2.76 -8.67
CA SER A 27 -18.77 -2.11 -7.52
C SER A 27 -18.03 -3.12 -6.62
N CYS A 28 -18.60 -4.32 -6.45
CA CYS A 28 -17.92 -5.39 -5.72
C CYS A 28 -16.62 -5.81 -6.43
N PHE A 29 -16.62 -5.99 -7.75
CA PHE A 29 -15.42 -6.30 -8.53
C PHE A 29 -14.39 -5.16 -8.49
N VAL A 30 -14.83 -3.91 -8.61
CA VAL A 30 -13.96 -2.71 -8.49
C VAL A 30 -13.24 -2.73 -7.13
N LEU A 31 -13.96 -2.97 -6.04
CA LEU A 31 -13.38 -3.09 -4.68
C LEU A 31 -12.37 -4.23 -4.58
N LEU A 32 -12.69 -5.42 -5.10
CA LEU A 32 -11.80 -6.58 -5.06
C LEU A 32 -10.49 -6.31 -5.84
N PHE A 33 -10.56 -5.70 -7.02
CA PHE A 33 -9.36 -5.34 -7.78
C PHE A 33 -8.57 -4.21 -7.14
N PHE A 34 -9.25 -3.23 -6.54
CA PHE A 34 -8.60 -2.19 -5.74
C PHE A 34 -7.83 -2.78 -4.55
N MET A 35 -8.44 -3.68 -3.80
CA MET A 35 -7.76 -4.38 -2.70
C MET A 35 -6.56 -5.20 -3.21
N LYS A 36 -6.69 -5.87 -4.37
CA LYS A 36 -5.60 -6.64 -4.97
C LYS A 36 -4.39 -5.76 -5.32
N LEU A 37 -4.60 -4.51 -5.74
CA LEU A 37 -3.50 -3.57 -6.02
C LEU A 37 -2.64 -3.28 -4.79
N PHE A 38 -3.22 -3.25 -3.59
CA PHE A 38 -2.55 -2.78 -2.37
C PHE A 38 -2.21 -3.89 -1.35
N VAL A 39 -2.92 -5.01 -1.35
CA VAL A 39 -2.83 -6.03 -0.27
C VAL A 39 -1.96 -7.24 -0.67
N TYR A 40 -1.79 -7.54 -1.96
CA TYR A 40 -1.18 -8.79 -2.42
C TYR A 40 0.27 -8.72 -2.88
N LYS A 41 0.98 -7.59 -2.68
CA LYS A 41 2.43 -7.62 -2.87
C LYS A 41 3.10 -8.04 -1.59
N GLU A 42 3.72 -9.21 -1.62
CA GLU A 42 4.67 -9.61 -0.58
C GLU A 42 5.71 -8.49 -0.44
N LYS A 43 5.92 -8.04 0.80
CA LYS A 43 6.95 -7.04 1.08
C LYS A 43 8.29 -7.66 0.68
N SER A 44 8.94 -7.11 -0.33
CA SER A 44 10.27 -7.51 -0.72
C SER A 44 11.29 -6.81 0.16
N TYR A 45 12.30 -7.56 0.60
CA TYR A 45 13.37 -7.04 1.46
C TYR A 45 14.72 -7.26 0.80
N MET A 46 15.57 -6.26 0.88
CA MET A 46 16.98 -6.39 0.57
C MET A 46 17.72 -6.77 1.86
N TYR A 47 18.44 -7.86 1.83
CA TYR A 47 19.32 -8.30 2.93
C TYR A 47 20.73 -7.83 2.64
N TYR A 48 21.42 -7.33 3.66
CA TYR A 48 22.84 -6.97 3.55
C TYR A 48 23.58 -7.33 4.83
N GLU A 49 24.86 -7.59 4.69
CA GLU A 49 25.74 -7.88 5.82
C GLU A 49 27.12 -7.25 5.64
N ASN A 50 27.69 -6.79 6.75
CA ASN A 50 29.06 -6.35 6.90
C ASN A 50 29.81 -7.37 7.74
N ASN A 51 30.99 -7.77 7.32
CA ASN A 51 31.84 -8.69 8.06
C ASN A 51 33.29 -8.22 7.96
N THR A 52 33.99 -8.17 9.09
CA THR A 52 35.45 -7.93 9.12
C THR A 52 36.13 -9.11 9.79
N ASN A 53 37.03 -9.74 9.06
CA ASN A 53 37.88 -10.79 9.57
C ASN A 53 39.24 -10.18 9.97
N ILE A 54 39.78 -10.60 11.12
CA ILE A 54 41.07 -10.10 11.64
C ILE A 54 42.07 -11.25 11.62
N GLU A 55 43.18 -11.03 10.96
CA GLU A 55 44.30 -11.94 10.94
C GLU A 55 45.52 -11.21 11.54
N TYR A 56 46.29 -11.86 12.38
CA TYR A 56 47.54 -11.31 12.95
C TYR A 56 48.57 -12.39 13.12
N SER A 57 49.85 -11.95 13.21
CA SER A 57 50.98 -12.73 13.63
C SER A 57 51.83 -11.90 14.58
N VAL A 58 52.84 -12.49 15.17
CA VAL A 58 53.76 -11.80 16.10
C VAL A 58 55.20 -11.94 15.58
N LYS A 59 55.81 -10.84 15.14
CA LYS A 59 57.22 -10.80 14.77
C LYS A 59 58.10 -10.64 16.01
N LEU A 60 59.14 -11.46 16.10
CA LEU A 60 60.06 -11.47 17.20
C LEU A 60 61.33 -10.63 16.88
N LYS A 61 61.89 -10.02 17.90
CA LYS A 61 63.25 -9.51 17.90
C LYS A 61 64.24 -10.65 17.67
N ASP A 62 65.43 -10.35 17.20
CA ASP A 62 66.50 -11.34 17.12
C ASP A 62 66.81 -11.91 18.53
N ASN A 63 66.75 -13.24 18.63
CA ASN A 63 66.90 -13.97 19.89
C ASN A 63 67.48 -15.37 19.61
N ASP A 64 68.06 -15.95 20.65
CA ASP A 64 68.67 -17.28 20.57
C ASP A 64 67.73 -18.44 20.98
N TYR A 65 66.43 -18.17 21.18
CA TYR A 65 65.49 -19.14 21.75
C TYR A 65 64.51 -19.68 20.73
N TYR A 66 64.23 -18.90 19.68
CA TYR A 66 63.27 -19.27 18.63
C TYR A 66 63.97 -19.34 17.27
N ASP A 67 63.85 -20.47 16.59
CA ASP A 67 64.36 -20.67 15.24
C ASP A 67 63.55 -19.89 14.18
N VAL A 68 62.36 -19.39 14.56
CA VAL A 68 61.45 -18.65 13.67
C VAL A 68 61.38 -17.18 14.08
N LYS A 69 61.28 -16.30 13.08
CA LYS A 69 61.15 -14.86 13.31
C LYS A 69 59.71 -14.38 13.48
N GLU A 70 58.76 -15.26 13.24
CA GLU A 70 57.32 -14.92 13.26
C GLU A 70 56.52 -16.09 13.88
N LEU A 71 55.71 -15.81 14.86
CA LEU A 71 54.81 -16.77 15.52
C LEU A 71 53.37 -16.59 15.02
N PRO A 72 52.62 -17.70 14.87
CA PRO A 72 51.22 -17.63 14.47
C PRO A 72 50.35 -17.02 15.57
N SER A 73 49.09 -16.67 15.17
CA SER A 73 48.08 -16.17 16.12
C SER A 73 47.68 -17.20 17.17
N ASN A 74 46.96 -16.76 18.21
CA ASN A 74 46.34 -17.57 19.25
C ASN A 74 47.36 -18.33 20.13
N MET A 75 48.50 -17.73 20.45
CA MET A 75 49.50 -18.23 21.35
C MET A 75 49.71 -17.26 22.55
N ASN A 76 50.42 -17.74 23.57
CA ASN A 76 50.98 -16.87 24.60
C ASN A 76 52.40 -16.45 24.14
N TYR A 77 52.68 -15.19 24.18
CA TYR A 77 53.94 -14.61 23.67
C TYR A 77 54.74 -14.04 24.84
N ILE A 78 56.05 -14.19 24.80
CA ILE A 78 56.95 -13.53 25.76
C ILE A 78 57.08 -12.06 25.33
N ALA A 79 56.53 -11.15 26.14
CA ALA A 79 56.38 -9.72 25.79
C ALA A 79 57.69 -9.04 25.42
N SER A 80 58.81 -9.35 26.09
CA SER A 80 60.11 -8.77 25.83
C SER A 80 60.71 -9.13 24.48
N LEU A 81 60.30 -10.25 23.90
CA LEU A 81 60.74 -10.73 22.58
C LEU A 81 59.92 -10.17 21.42
N ILE A 82 58.77 -9.53 21.67
CA ILE A 82 57.94 -9.01 20.61
C ILE A 82 58.57 -7.74 19.99
N ASP A 83 58.72 -7.74 18.68
CA ASP A 83 59.08 -6.58 17.89
C ASP A 83 57.85 -5.85 17.38
N LYS A 84 57.09 -6.50 16.48
CA LYS A 84 55.89 -5.95 15.88
C LYS A 84 54.77 -7.00 15.85
N ILE A 85 53.53 -6.53 15.78
CA ILE A 85 52.34 -7.37 15.58
C ILE A 85 51.68 -6.88 14.28
N PRO A 86 52.00 -7.51 13.12
CA PRO A 86 51.26 -7.27 11.90
C PRO A 86 49.82 -7.69 12.05
N VAL A 87 48.89 -6.78 11.74
CA VAL A 87 47.43 -7.02 11.80
C VAL A 87 46.83 -6.70 10.45
N SER A 88 45.97 -7.56 9.97
CA SER A 88 45.27 -7.41 8.70
C SER A 88 43.76 -7.49 8.93
N PHE A 89 43.04 -6.43 8.60
CA PHE A 89 41.61 -6.32 8.67
C PHE A 89 41.01 -6.53 7.28
N LYS A 90 40.36 -7.66 7.06
CA LYS A 90 39.69 -8.00 5.80
C LYS A 90 38.21 -7.72 5.91
N TYR A 91 37.79 -6.58 5.38
CA TYR A 91 36.39 -6.19 5.33
C TYR A 91 35.69 -6.81 4.13
N ASN A 92 34.48 -7.35 4.36
CA ASN A 92 33.60 -7.88 3.33
C ASN A 92 32.20 -7.29 3.52
N PHE A 93 31.63 -6.84 2.44
CA PHE A 93 30.23 -6.43 2.34
C PHE A 93 29.54 -7.30 1.31
N SER A 94 28.30 -7.73 1.62
CA SER A 94 27.44 -8.41 0.65
C SER A 94 25.99 -7.93 0.78
N SER A 95 25.26 -7.93 -0.35
CA SER A 95 23.85 -7.60 -0.40
C SER A 95 23.11 -8.38 -1.49
N THR A 96 21.80 -8.62 -1.29
CA THR A 96 20.97 -9.30 -2.28
C THR A 96 20.59 -8.40 -3.46
N ALA A 97 20.62 -7.07 -3.29
CA ALA A 97 20.37 -6.10 -4.36
C ALA A 97 21.57 -5.16 -4.53
N GLU A 98 21.70 -4.54 -5.69
CA GLU A 98 22.73 -3.54 -5.96
C GLU A 98 22.54 -2.31 -5.09
N ILE A 99 23.63 -1.78 -4.52
CA ILE A 99 23.63 -0.51 -3.77
C ILE A 99 24.74 0.43 -4.27
N ASP A 100 24.50 1.72 -4.10
CA ASP A 100 25.54 2.73 -4.16
C ASP A 100 26.19 2.80 -2.78
N TYR A 101 27.44 2.33 -2.70
CA TYR A 101 28.21 2.20 -1.47
C TYR A 101 29.11 3.41 -1.28
N ASP A 102 29.03 4.06 -0.12
CA ASP A 102 29.90 5.18 0.25
C ASP A 102 30.30 5.08 1.72
N ALA A 103 31.57 4.81 1.98
CA ALA A 103 32.09 4.67 3.33
C ALA A 103 33.53 5.15 3.42
N THR A 104 33.91 5.53 4.64
CA THR A 104 35.29 5.80 5.05
C THR A 104 35.75 4.75 6.04
N TYR A 105 37.06 4.48 6.08
CA TYR A 105 37.64 3.57 7.06
C TYR A 105 39.02 4.02 7.47
N TYR A 106 39.42 3.67 8.70
CA TYR A 106 40.72 3.94 9.28
C TYR A 106 41.02 3.00 10.45
N VAL A 107 42.28 2.95 10.89
CA VAL A 107 42.71 2.19 12.07
C VAL A 107 43.19 3.16 13.15
N GLU A 108 42.74 2.96 14.38
CA GLU A 108 43.07 3.73 15.57
C GLU A 108 43.52 2.80 16.71
N ALA A 109 44.58 3.18 17.40
CA ALA A 109 45.01 2.53 18.63
C ALA A 109 44.49 3.33 19.84
N VAL A 110 43.87 2.67 20.78
CA VAL A 110 43.45 3.27 22.07
C VAL A 110 44.16 2.55 23.20
N THR A 111 45.09 3.26 23.81
CA THR A 111 45.86 2.74 24.95
C THR A 111 45.14 3.10 26.23
N ARG A 112 44.95 2.10 27.12
CA ARG A 112 44.20 2.24 28.38
C ARG A 112 45.01 1.72 29.56
N VAL A 113 44.89 2.44 30.67
CA VAL A 113 45.45 2.03 31.99
C VAL A 113 44.29 1.98 32.97
N TYR A 114 44.17 0.87 33.71
CA TYR A 114 43.09 0.65 34.65
C TYR A 114 43.62 0.50 36.07
N ALA A 115 42.87 1.00 37.08
CA ALA A 115 43.24 0.95 38.48
C ALA A 115 43.19 -0.47 39.08
N ASP A 116 42.49 -1.39 38.41
CA ASP A 116 42.27 -2.75 38.87
C ASP A 116 42.54 -3.78 37.78
N LYS A 117 42.74 -5.03 38.19
CA LYS A 117 42.97 -6.15 37.25
C LYS A 117 41.73 -6.51 36.44
N ASP A 118 40.54 -6.23 36.97
CA ASP A 118 39.25 -6.53 36.32
C ASP A 118 38.88 -5.46 35.30
N LYS A 119 39.75 -4.43 35.10
CA LYS A 119 39.60 -3.36 34.11
C LYS A 119 38.28 -2.59 34.23
N THR A 120 37.79 -2.41 35.47
CA THR A 120 36.50 -1.72 35.72
C THR A 120 36.66 -0.21 35.88
N ARG A 121 37.84 0.25 36.36
CA ARG A 121 38.13 1.65 36.66
C ARG A 121 39.26 2.19 35.77
N LEU A 122 38.89 2.97 34.76
CA LEU A 122 39.81 3.63 33.85
C LEU A 122 40.56 4.74 34.57
N LEU A 123 41.88 4.75 34.50
CA LEU A 123 42.76 5.82 35.00
C LEU A 123 43.30 6.73 33.89
N TYR A 124 43.61 6.15 32.74
CA TYR A 124 44.22 6.87 31.66
C TYR A 124 43.80 6.27 30.30
N GLU A 125 43.57 7.14 29.32
CA GLU A 125 43.27 6.74 27.96
C GLU A 125 43.95 7.68 26.99
N LYS A 126 44.53 7.15 25.93
CA LYS A 126 45.12 7.89 24.83
C LYS A 126 44.84 7.22 23.51
N SER A 127 44.29 7.98 22.57
CA SER A 127 44.04 7.53 21.20
C SER A 127 45.19 8.01 20.27
N GLU A 128 45.51 7.17 19.30
CA GLU A 128 46.49 7.44 18.26
C GLU A 128 46.00 6.85 16.93
N GLN A 129 45.81 7.67 15.91
CA GLN A 129 45.42 7.21 14.59
C GLN A 129 46.63 6.56 13.89
N LEU A 130 46.46 5.29 13.48
CA LEU A 130 47.53 4.51 12.87
C LEU A 130 47.56 4.59 11.34
N THR A 131 46.40 4.82 10.73
CA THR A 131 46.26 4.99 9.27
C THR A 131 45.44 6.21 8.94
N ASP A 132 45.74 6.86 7.82
CA ASP A 132 44.90 7.93 7.31
C ASP A 132 43.50 7.42 7.00
N GLU A 133 42.50 8.30 7.09
CA GLU A 133 41.14 7.99 6.69
C GLU A 133 41.05 7.78 5.17
N LYS A 134 40.61 6.62 4.75
CA LYS A 134 40.48 6.23 3.36
C LYS A 134 39.00 6.17 2.97
N LYS A 135 38.66 6.67 1.80
CA LYS A 135 37.30 6.65 1.26
C LYS A 135 37.15 5.60 0.18
N VAL A 136 36.06 4.83 0.26
CA VAL A 136 35.62 3.88 -0.76
C VAL A 136 34.20 4.26 -1.20
N SER A 137 34.06 4.64 -2.47
CA SER A 137 32.78 4.94 -3.10
C SER A 137 32.63 4.08 -4.35
N LYS A 138 31.58 3.31 -4.44
CA LYS A 138 31.27 2.39 -5.54
C LYS A 138 29.79 2.42 -5.84
N GLU A 139 29.42 2.46 -7.13
CA GLU A 139 28.04 2.44 -7.59
C GLU A 139 27.61 1.04 -8.00
N LYS A 140 26.36 0.71 -7.72
CA LYS A 140 25.68 -0.52 -8.18
C LYS A 140 26.44 -1.82 -7.88
N ILE A 141 26.92 -1.96 -6.65
CA ILE A 141 27.63 -3.17 -6.22
C ILE A 141 26.73 -4.05 -5.35
N LYS A 142 26.97 -5.36 -5.40
CA LYS A 142 26.41 -6.35 -4.48
C LYS A 142 27.43 -6.85 -3.47
N ASN A 143 28.70 -6.86 -3.87
CA ASN A 143 29.79 -7.35 -3.04
C ASN A 143 30.95 -6.37 -3.10
N LEU A 144 31.60 -6.19 -1.96
CA LEU A 144 32.84 -5.41 -1.83
C LEU A 144 33.75 -6.10 -0.83
N SER A 145 35.03 -6.20 -1.15
CA SER A 145 36.04 -6.66 -0.21
C SER A 145 37.29 -5.79 -0.36
N PHE A 146 37.86 -5.44 0.78
CA PHE A 146 39.18 -4.77 0.84
C PHE A 146 39.90 -5.16 2.12
N THR A 147 41.20 -4.96 2.13
CA THR A 147 42.05 -5.30 3.26
C THR A 147 42.87 -4.07 3.66
N GLU A 148 42.88 -3.78 4.95
CA GLU A 148 43.74 -2.79 5.57
C GLU A 148 44.72 -3.51 6.50
N SER A 149 46.03 -3.21 6.33
CA SER A 149 47.05 -3.84 7.14
C SER A 149 47.88 -2.78 7.86
N VAL A 150 48.23 -3.06 9.12
CA VAL A 150 49.03 -2.18 9.96
C VAL A 150 50.02 -3.01 10.77
N ASP A 151 51.24 -2.54 10.88
CA ASP A 151 52.27 -3.11 11.76
C ASP A 151 52.21 -2.39 13.10
N ILE A 152 51.76 -3.07 14.17
CA ILE A 152 51.69 -2.51 15.53
C ILE A 152 53.07 -2.62 16.17
N ASP A 153 53.74 -1.50 16.43
CA ASP A 153 54.96 -1.44 17.23
C ASP A 153 54.62 -1.70 18.71
N TYR A 154 54.73 -2.96 19.13
CA TYR A 154 54.45 -3.34 20.52
C TYR A 154 55.36 -2.58 21.49
N GLY A 155 56.67 -2.38 21.14
CA GLY A 155 57.61 -1.70 21.99
C GLY A 155 57.22 -0.24 22.24
N HIS A 156 56.71 0.45 21.27
CA HIS A 156 56.23 1.83 21.41
C HIS A 156 55.17 1.95 22.50
N PHE A 157 54.08 1.16 22.42
CA PHE A 157 52.99 1.20 23.38
C PHE A 157 53.41 0.68 24.76
N ASN A 158 54.14 -0.45 24.81
CA ASN A 158 54.53 -1.07 26.04
C ASN A 158 55.50 -0.20 26.86
N ASN A 159 56.52 0.40 26.20
CA ASN A 159 57.51 1.27 26.87
C ASN A 159 56.87 2.58 27.35
N PHE A 160 55.93 3.15 26.56
CA PHE A 160 55.19 4.34 26.98
C PHE A 160 54.42 4.10 28.27
N ILE A 161 53.64 3.01 28.34
CA ILE A 161 52.85 2.67 29.53
C ILE A 161 53.72 2.17 30.70
N SER A 162 54.78 1.39 30.44
CA SER A 162 55.74 0.99 31.48
C SER A 162 56.36 2.21 32.15
N SER A 163 56.76 3.22 31.38
CA SER A 163 57.29 4.47 31.92
C SER A 163 56.22 5.22 32.74
N PHE A 164 55.01 5.30 32.25
CA PHE A 164 53.88 5.92 32.99
C PHE A 164 53.65 5.23 34.34
N VAL A 165 53.49 3.91 34.34
CA VAL A 165 53.25 3.11 35.55
C VAL A 165 54.37 3.24 36.57
N THR A 166 55.64 3.20 36.10
CA THR A 166 56.81 3.33 36.93
C THR A 166 56.96 4.74 37.55
N ASN A 167 56.77 5.79 36.74
CA ASN A 167 56.91 7.16 37.21
C ASN A 167 55.91 7.56 38.29
N TYR A 168 54.71 6.94 38.29
CA TYR A 168 53.67 7.23 39.24
C TYR A 168 53.51 6.13 40.32
N GLY A 169 54.35 5.09 40.30
CA GLY A 169 54.33 4.01 41.27
C GLY A 169 53.00 3.21 41.30
N LEU A 170 52.40 3.05 40.15
CA LEU A 170 51.08 2.45 40.02
C LEU A 170 51.15 0.92 39.91
N ASN A 171 50.19 0.22 40.54
CA ASN A 171 49.99 -1.22 40.35
C ASN A 171 48.68 -1.40 39.55
N THR A 172 48.77 -1.44 38.22
CA THR A 172 47.66 -1.30 37.29
C THR A 172 47.68 -2.43 36.27
N SER A 173 46.56 -2.63 35.58
CA SER A 173 46.53 -3.35 34.29
C SER A 173 46.44 -2.38 33.13
N SER A 174 46.94 -2.77 31.97
CA SER A 174 46.91 -1.92 30.79
C SER A 174 46.81 -2.73 29.50
N ASP A 175 46.23 -2.13 28.49
CA ASP A 175 46.20 -2.68 27.15
C ASP A 175 46.24 -1.58 26.08
N VAL A 176 46.51 -1.98 24.84
CA VAL A 176 46.18 -1.23 23.66
C VAL A 176 45.14 -1.98 22.85
N THR A 177 44.05 -1.32 22.56
CA THR A 177 42.98 -1.83 21.68
C THR A 177 43.12 -1.17 20.33
N ILE A 178 43.29 -1.97 19.28
CA ILE A 178 43.36 -1.49 17.90
C ILE A 178 41.95 -1.65 17.34
N TYR A 179 41.39 -0.54 16.90
CA TYR A 179 40.08 -0.45 16.26
C TYR A 179 40.27 -0.26 14.77
N PHE A 180 39.58 -1.09 13.99
CA PHE A 180 39.32 -0.83 12.58
C PHE A 180 37.88 -0.32 12.46
N TYR A 181 37.76 0.95 12.11
CA TYR A 181 36.44 1.58 11.93
C TYR A 181 36.07 1.63 10.45
N THR A 182 34.82 1.29 10.18
CA THR A 182 34.15 1.60 8.92
C THR A 182 32.92 2.45 9.23
N LYS A 183 32.77 3.60 8.54
CA LYS A 183 31.64 4.53 8.73
C LYS A 183 31.08 4.88 7.36
N GLY A 184 29.77 4.68 7.17
CA GLY A 184 29.15 5.02 5.88
C GLY A 184 27.75 4.49 5.70
N SER A 185 27.26 4.62 4.49
CA SER A 185 25.92 4.17 4.13
C SER A 185 25.85 3.62 2.72
N GLY A 186 24.97 2.64 2.55
CA GLY A 186 24.58 2.11 1.24
C GLY A 186 23.19 2.64 0.84
N ASN A 187 23.02 3.04 -0.41
CA ASN A 187 21.75 3.56 -0.92
C ASN A 187 21.26 2.76 -2.12
N ASN A 188 19.93 2.54 -2.19
CA ASN A 188 19.27 1.99 -3.37
C ASN A 188 17.92 2.68 -3.54
N LYS A 189 17.62 3.15 -4.74
CA LYS A 189 16.40 3.91 -5.05
C LYS A 189 15.10 3.12 -4.83
N ASN A 190 15.17 1.79 -4.92
CA ASN A 190 14.02 0.89 -4.82
C ASN A 190 13.69 0.51 -3.38
N TYR A 191 14.52 0.89 -2.40
CA TYR A 191 14.33 0.52 -1.00
C TYR A 191 14.20 1.76 -0.12
N GLU A 192 13.50 1.59 1.00
CA GLU A 192 13.32 2.66 1.99
C GLU A 192 14.53 2.74 2.93
N GLY A 193 14.99 3.97 3.19
CA GLY A 193 16.14 4.20 4.06
C GLY A 193 17.50 4.00 3.37
N LYS A 194 18.53 3.85 4.21
CA LYS A 194 19.91 3.58 3.81
C LYS A 194 20.45 2.41 4.61
N ALA A 195 21.24 1.56 3.96
CA ALA A 195 21.98 0.52 4.67
C ALA A 195 23.02 1.17 5.59
N ASN A 196 23.03 0.81 6.86
CA ASN A 196 24.04 1.27 7.80
C ASN A 196 25.29 0.40 7.65
N LEU A 197 26.40 1.01 7.24
CA LEU A 197 27.70 0.36 7.02
C LEU A 197 28.66 0.56 8.20
N ASP A 198 28.22 1.25 9.26
CA ASP A 198 29.05 1.49 10.43
C ASP A 198 29.39 0.17 11.12
N SER A 199 30.66 -0.09 11.28
CA SER A 199 31.16 -1.25 12.00
C SER A 199 32.53 -0.95 12.63
N SER A 200 32.87 -1.72 13.68
CA SER A 200 34.18 -1.67 14.30
C SER A 200 34.67 -3.08 14.62
N ALA A 201 35.86 -3.40 14.17
CA ALA A 201 36.54 -4.64 14.52
C ALA A 201 37.70 -4.31 15.46
N THR A 202 37.90 -5.11 16.50
CA THR A 202 38.88 -4.80 17.53
C THR A 202 39.81 -5.97 17.84
N ILE A 203 41.10 -5.62 18.08
CA ILE A 203 42.11 -6.53 18.64
C ILE A 203 42.67 -5.89 19.89
N VAL A 204 42.72 -6.64 20.98
CA VAL A 204 43.21 -6.18 22.30
C VAL A 204 44.56 -6.85 22.62
N ILE A 205 45.54 -6.05 22.89
CA ILE A 205 46.94 -6.44 23.18
C ILE A 205 47.27 -5.97 24.59
N PRO A 206 47.46 -6.90 25.57
CA PRO A 206 47.91 -6.55 26.93
C PRO A 206 49.29 -5.89 26.93
N LEU A 207 49.47 -4.93 27.84
CA LEU A 207 50.69 -4.21 28.03
C LEU A 207 51.21 -4.41 29.46
N THR A 208 52.51 -4.20 29.71
CA THR A 208 53.16 -4.28 31.01
C THR A 208 53.11 -5.66 31.67
N GLU A 209 52.84 -6.69 30.89
CA GLU A 209 52.86 -8.09 31.33
C GLU A 209 54.11 -8.83 30.85
N GLN A 210 54.54 -9.92 31.56
CA GLN A 210 55.69 -10.73 31.11
C GLN A 210 55.35 -11.61 29.90
N THR A 211 54.09 -12.12 29.90
CA THR A 211 53.53 -12.90 28.80
C THR A 211 52.17 -12.33 28.44
N ILE A 212 51.91 -12.21 27.15
CA ILE A 212 50.66 -11.66 26.64
C ILE A 212 49.93 -12.66 25.77
N ASN A 213 48.59 -12.56 25.80
CA ASN A 213 47.69 -13.24 24.87
C ASN A 213 46.86 -12.14 24.15
N VAL A 214 46.92 -12.15 22.86
CA VAL A 214 46.17 -11.19 22.02
C VAL A 214 44.78 -11.71 21.79
N SER A 215 43.78 -10.89 22.10
CA SER A 215 42.37 -11.27 21.94
C SER A 215 41.70 -10.46 20.82
N ILE A 216 40.87 -11.14 20.05
CA ILE A 216 40.07 -10.54 19.00
C ILE A 216 38.62 -10.48 19.47
N ASN A 217 37.99 -9.32 19.35
CA ASN A 217 36.57 -9.16 19.58
C ASN A 217 35.87 -8.93 18.24
N THR A 218 35.06 -9.89 17.84
CA THR A 218 34.31 -9.89 16.56
C THR A 218 32.80 -9.76 16.76
N THR A 219 32.33 -9.53 17.98
CA THR A 219 30.88 -9.50 18.30
C THR A 219 30.15 -8.34 17.62
N ASP A 220 30.80 -7.23 17.35
CA ASP A 220 30.22 -6.05 16.68
C ASP A 220 30.46 -5.99 15.17
N VAL A 221 31.07 -7.02 14.61
CA VAL A 221 31.66 -7.00 13.26
C VAL A 221 30.74 -7.60 12.21
N ASN A 222 29.85 -8.52 12.61
CA ASN A 222 28.95 -9.21 11.71
C ASN A 222 27.54 -8.64 11.85
N LYS A 223 27.27 -7.54 11.15
CA LYS A 223 25.94 -6.94 11.11
C LYS A 223 25.18 -7.46 9.90
N LYS A 224 24.02 -8.08 10.18
CA LYS A 224 23.02 -8.43 9.16
C LYS A 224 21.80 -7.57 9.38
N ASP A 225 21.32 -6.94 8.33
CA ASP A 225 20.14 -6.09 8.40
C ASP A 225 19.36 -6.11 7.07
N THR A 226 18.19 -5.50 7.06
CA THR A 226 17.29 -5.52 5.93
C THR A 226 16.74 -4.13 5.62
N LEU A 227 16.55 -3.85 4.34
CA LEU A 227 15.79 -2.69 3.88
C LEU A 227 14.53 -3.15 3.15
N MET A 228 13.42 -2.48 3.43
CA MET A 228 12.14 -2.75 2.79
C MET A 228 12.05 -2.08 1.42
N GLU A 229 11.53 -2.79 0.42
CA GLU A 229 11.29 -2.24 -0.91
C GLU A 229 10.27 -1.09 -0.84
N ARG A 230 10.56 0.01 -1.53
CA ARG A 230 9.63 1.14 -1.65
C ARG A 230 8.42 0.75 -2.48
N PHE A 231 7.26 1.17 -2.03
CA PHE A 231 6.07 1.11 -2.85
C PHE A 231 6.20 2.14 -3.99
N GLY A 232 6.30 1.66 -5.22
CA GLY A 232 6.41 2.51 -6.42
C GLY A 232 5.51 2.01 -7.55
N LEU A 233 5.39 2.82 -8.62
CA LEU A 233 4.61 2.46 -9.82
C LEU A 233 5.07 1.12 -10.43
N GLY A 234 6.35 0.76 -10.32
CA GLY A 234 6.88 -0.54 -10.74
C GLY A 234 6.44 -1.72 -9.89
N SER A 235 5.84 -1.47 -8.71
CA SER A 235 5.31 -2.50 -7.82
C SER A 235 3.80 -2.75 -8.00
N ILE A 236 3.14 -2.00 -8.85
CA ILE A 236 1.72 -2.17 -9.16
C ILE A 236 1.55 -3.30 -10.17
N ASP A 237 0.58 -4.18 -9.93
CA ASP A 237 0.15 -5.14 -10.95
C ASP A 237 -0.59 -4.38 -12.07
N TRP A 238 0.13 -4.13 -13.19
CA TRP A 238 -0.41 -3.38 -14.32
C TRP A 238 -1.66 -4.02 -14.94
N PHE A 239 -1.74 -5.34 -14.92
CA PHE A 239 -2.92 -6.04 -15.41
C PHE A 239 -4.12 -5.78 -14.51
N ALA A 240 -3.93 -5.87 -13.19
CA ALA A 240 -4.98 -5.56 -12.21
C ALA A 240 -5.39 -4.08 -12.29
N LEU A 241 -4.44 -3.16 -12.52
CA LEU A 241 -4.72 -1.74 -12.68
C LEU A 241 -5.58 -1.46 -13.93
N ILE A 242 -5.21 -2.02 -15.09
CA ILE A 242 -5.97 -1.86 -16.33
C ILE A 242 -7.40 -2.38 -16.15
N LEU A 243 -7.54 -3.55 -15.55
CA LEU A 243 -8.85 -4.17 -15.31
C LEU A 243 -9.69 -3.34 -14.32
N PHE A 244 -9.07 -2.84 -13.25
CA PHE A 244 -9.71 -1.91 -12.30
C PHE A 244 -10.25 -0.66 -13.01
N VAL A 245 -9.43 0.00 -13.83
CA VAL A 245 -9.84 1.21 -14.56
C VAL A 245 -11.00 0.91 -15.53
N PHE A 246 -10.91 -0.21 -16.25
CA PHE A 246 -11.97 -0.64 -17.18
C PHE A 246 -13.30 -0.90 -16.45
N LEU A 247 -13.27 -1.65 -15.36
CA LEU A 247 -14.45 -1.96 -14.54
C LEU A 247 -15.03 -0.69 -13.89
N PHE A 248 -14.19 0.22 -13.44
CA PHE A 248 -14.62 1.49 -12.87
C PHE A 248 -15.35 2.37 -13.89
N ILE A 249 -14.82 2.47 -15.11
CA ILE A 249 -15.49 3.20 -16.20
C ILE A 249 -16.84 2.56 -16.55
N ALA A 250 -16.89 1.22 -16.60
CA ALA A 250 -18.12 0.50 -16.86
C ALA A 250 -19.17 0.74 -15.76
N ASP A 251 -18.76 0.73 -14.49
CA ASP A 251 -19.64 1.00 -13.33
C ASP A 251 -20.21 2.42 -13.39
N VAL A 252 -19.37 3.43 -13.64
CA VAL A 252 -19.80 4.82 -13.83
C VAL A 252 -20.82 4.95 -14.97
N TYR A 253 -20.59 4.25 -16.09
CA TYR A 253 -21.53 4.27 -17.22
C TYR A 253 -22.88 3.66 -16.84
N VAL A 254 -22.90 2.54 -16.13
CA VAL A 254 -24.16 1.90 -15.67
C VAL A 254 -24.89 2.78 -14.65
N VAL A 255 -24.16 3.44 -13.74
CA VAL A 255 -24.73 4.43 -12.81
C VAL A 255 -25.38 5.58 -13.58
N TYR A 256 -24.74 6.11 -14.61
CA TYR A 256 -25.31 7.14 -15.47
C TYR A 256 -26.61 6.68 -16.13
N MET A 257 -26.63 5.47 -16.70
CA MET A 257 -27.82 4.89 -17.33
C MET A 257 -28.96 4.66 -16.31
N PHE A 258 -28.62 4.23 -15.09
CA PHE A 258 -29.58 4.09 -14.01
C PHE A 258 -30.21 5.43 -13.62
N LEU A 259 -29.40 6.46 -13.42
CA LEU A 259 -29.88 7.79 -13.04
C LEU A 259 -30.75 8.43 -14.12
N THR A 260 -30.36 8.35 -15.39
CA THR A 260 -31.18 8.87 -16.50
C THR A 260 -32.52 8.16 -16.59
N THR A 261 -32.54 6.83 -16.42
CA THR A 261 -33.77 6.03 -16.42
C THR A 261 -34.65 6.38 -15.21
N LEU A 262 -34.07 6.57 -14.03
CA LEU A 262 -34.77 6.95 -12.80
C LEU A 262 -35.41 8.32 -12.92
N VAL A 263 -34.65 9.32 -13.41
CA VAL A 263 -35.19 10.69 -13.63
C VAL A 263 -36.32 10.69 -14.64
N SER A 264 -36.18 9.95 -15.73
CA SER A 264 -37.26 9.83 -16.74
C SER A 264 -38.51 9.19 -16.12
N TYR A 265 -38.35 8.15 -15.31
CA TYR A 265 -39.45 7.48 -14.62
C TYR A 265 -40.15 8.41 -13.62
N THR A 266 -39.41 9.13 -12.78
CA THR A 266 -39.99 10.07 -11.79
C THR A 266 -40.65 11.28 -12.46
N ASN A 267 -40.09 11.79 -13.56
CA ASN A 267 -40.71 12.90 -14.30
C ASN A 267 -42.02 12.50 -14.94
N SER A 268 -42.17 11.26 -15.38
CA SER A 268 -43.44 10.76 -15.98
C SER A 268 -44.59 10.70 -14.96
N PHE A 269 -44.31 10.24 -13.73
CA PHE A 269 -45.29 10.28 -12.64
C PHE A 269 -45.70 11.72 -12.36
N THR A 270 -44.75 12.64 -12.32
CA THR A 270 -45.02 14.04 -12.08
C THR A 270 -45.87 14.66 -13.21
N ALA A 271 -45.69 14.23 -14.46
CA ALA A 271 -46.49 14.71 -15.62
C ALA A 271 -47.94 14.20 -15.53
N TYR A 272 -48.12 12.90 -15.30
CA TYR A 272 -49.45 12.30 -15.10
C TYR A 272 -50.21 12.94 -13.92
N GLU A 273 -49.59 13.05 -12.77
CA GLU A 273 -50.21 13.69 -11.60
C GLU A 273 -50.55 15.15 -11.84
N LYS A 274 -49.70 15.90 -12.56
CA LYS A 274 -50.01 17.29 -12.91
C LYS A 274 -51.20 17.39 -13.84
N GLU A 275 -51.27 16.51 -14.85
CA GLU A 275 -52.37 16.52 -15.82
C GLU A 275 -53.68 16.08 -15.16
N LEU A 276 -53.66 15.02 -14.38
CA LEU A 276 -54.80 14.56 -13.60
C LEU A 276 -55.33 15.67 -12.64
N LYS A 277 -54.41 16.30 -11.88
CA LYS A 277 -54.78 17.40 -10.97
C LYS A 277 -55.32 18.61 -11.73
N LYS A 278 -54.79 18.89 -12.94
CA LYS A 278 -55.28 19.99 -13.79
C LYS A 278 -56.72 19.72 -14.21
N ILE A 279 -57.00 18.52 -14.76
CA ILE A 279 -58.35 18.13 -15.18
C ILE A 279 -59.35 18.20 -14.03
N LEU A 280 -59.01 17.58 -12.91
CA LEU A 280 -59.90 17.54 -11.72
C LEU A 280 -60.16 18.94 -11.15
N ARG A 281 -59.22 19.88 -11.22
CA ARG A 281 -59.38 21.25 -10.72
C ARG A 281 -60.15 22.14 -11.71
N GLU A 282 -59.85 22.04 -13.02
CA GLU A 282 -60.45 22.94 -14.02
C GLU A 282 -61.91 22.54 -14.30
N PHE A 283 -62.25 21.28 -14.17
CA PHE A 283 -63.58 20.71 -14.51
C PHE A 283 -64.32 20.14 -13.30
N ASP A 284 -63.96 20.56 -12.10
CA ASP A 284 -64.56 20.08 -10.83
C ASP A 284 -66.11 20.14 -10.78
N SER A 285 -66.67 21.17 -11.44
CA SER A 285 -68.13 21.38 -11.50
C SER A 285 -68.91 20.34 -12.32
N ILE A 286 -68.23 19.65 -13.25
CA ILE A 286 -68.85 18.69 -14.15
C ILE A 286 -68.39 17.26 -13.94
N ILE A 287 -67.37 17.06 -13.08
CA ILE A 287 -66.82 15.73 -12.75
C ILE A 287 -67.43 15.21 -11.48
N ALA A 288 -67.95 13.98 -11.54
CA ALA A 288 -68.47 13.23 -10.38
C ALA A 288 -67.56 12.03 -10.07
N ASN A 289 -67.05 11.92 -8.84
CA ASN A 289 -66.27 10.76 -8.40
C ASN A 289 -67.19 9.54 -8.21
N VAL A 290 -66.82 8.38 -8.78
CA VAL A 290 -67.58 7.15 -8.70
C VAL A 290 -66.76 6.06 -8.03
N ASN A 291 -67.32 5.47 -6.97
CA ASN A 291 -66.68 4.35 -6.27
C ASN A 291 -67.24 2.97 -6.71
N GLU A 292 -68.40 2.97 -7.39
CA GLU A 292 -69.02 1.75 -7.87
C GLU A 292 -68.44 1.25 -9.19
N THR A 293 -68.57 -0.04 -9.45
CA THR A 293 -68.20 -0.67 -10.69
C THR A 293 -69.22 -0.43 -11.77
N ILE A 294 -68.84 0.11 -12.92
CA ILE A 294 -69.73 0.29 -14.09
C ILE A 294 -69.59 -0.94 -14.99
N ASN A 295 -70.71 -1.62 -15.29
CA ASN A 295 -70.67 -2.77 -16.19
C ASN A 295 -70.68 -2.27 -17.65
N PHE A 296 -69.57 -2.33 -18.34
CA PHE A 296 -69.43 -1.88 -19.74
C PHE A 296 -70.20 -2.75 -20.75
N LYS A 297 -70.59 -3.98 -20.39
CA LYS A 297 -71.32 -4.90 -21.27
C LYS A 297 -72.69 -4.41 -21.63
N ASP A 298 -73.26 -3.54 -20.80
CA ASP A 298 -74.61 -3.00 -21.00
C ASP A 298 -74.65 -1.79 -21.92
N TYR A 299 -73.48 -1.32 -22.37
CA TYR A 299 -73.37 -0.08 -23.16
C TYR A 299 -72.59 -0.28 -24.46
N LYS A 300 -72.89 0.51 -25.46
CA LYS A 300 -72.02 0.70 -26.64
C LYS A 300 -70.88 1.65 -26.28
N VAL A 301 -69.65 1.12 -26.03
CA VAL A 301 -68.49 1.92 -25.64
C VAL A 301 -67.90 2.64 -26.83
N ILE A 302 -67.71 3.97 -26.72
CA ILE A 302 -66.99 4.85 -27.66
C ILE A 302 -65.81 5.46 -26.93
N ASN A 303 -64.58 5.09 -27.35
CA ASN A 303 -63.39 5.68 -26.81
C ASN A 303 -63.11 7.03 -27.52
N VAL A 304 -62.87 8.09 -26.73
CA VAL A 304 -62.52 9.42 -27.22
C VAL A 304 -61.03 9.67 -27.05
N GLU A 305 -60.44 10.44 -27.97
CA GLU A 305 -58.99 10.63 -28.04
C GLU A 305 -58.46 11.65 -27.00
N SER A 306 -59.29 12.61 -26.59
CA SER A 306 -58.90 13.66 -25.67
C SER A 306 -59.99 13.94 -24.62
N PHE A 307 -59.54 14.46 -23.43
CA PHE A 307 -60.46 14.92 -22.40
C PHE A 307 -61.38 16.08 -22.87
N ASN A 308 -60.83 16.96 -23.76
CA ASN A 308 -61.61 18.08 -24.34
C ASN A 308 -62.81 17.56 -25.16
N GLU A 309 -62.64 16.50 -25.95
CA GLU A 309 -63.76 15.88 -26.66
C GLU A 309 -64.83 15.36 -25.73
N LEU A 310 -64.41 14.82 -24.56
CA LEU A 310 -65.34 14.36 -23.54
C LEU A 310 -66.12 15.55 -22.92
N VAL A 311 -65.46 16.71 -22.76
CA VAL A 311 -66.12 17.96 -22.34
C VAL A 311 -67.14 18.45 -23.38
N ASP A 312 -66.77 18.41 -24.65
CA ASP A 312 -67.72 18.80 -25.75
C ASP A 312 -68.95 17.88 -25.78
N ILE A 313 -68.79 16.58 -25.47
CA ILE A 313 -69.91 15.63 -25.34
C ILE A 313 -70.76 15.98 -24.12
N HIS A 314 -70.12 16.31 -22.99
CA HIS A 314 -70.84 16.75 -21.77
C HIS A 314 -71.71 17.98 -22.08
N ASP A 315 -71.17 18.97 -22.77
CA ASP A 315 -71.92 20.20 -23.09
C ASP A 315 -73.12 19.95 -24.00
N ASN A 316 -73.08 18.91 -24.84
CA ASN A 316 -74.19 18.52 -25.71
C ASN A 316 -75.21 17.65 -25.02
N VAL A 317 -74.78 16.76 -24.11
CA VAL A 317 -75.62 15.73 -23.46
C VAL A 317 -76.16 16.20 -22.11
N GLY A 318 -75.34 16.99 -21.37
CA GLY A 318 -75.69 17.51 -20.03
C GLY A 318 -75.49 16.52 -18.87
N ASN A 319 -74.96 15.32 -19.16
CA ASN A 319 -74.67 14.31 -18.15
C ASN A 319 -73.29 14.50 -17.51
N PRO A 320 -73.08 14.25 -16.20
CA PRO A 320 -71.80 14.45 -15.53
C PRO A 320 -70.73 13.52 -16.08
N ILE A 321 -69.48 13.97 -16.06
CA ILE A 321 -68.29 13.13 -16.32
C ILE A 321 -68.00 12.31 -15.07
N LEU A 322 -68.13 10.99 -15.17
CA LEU A 322 -67.83 10.07 -14.08
C LEU A 322 -66.35 9.77 -14.07
N PHE A 323 -65.67 10.09 -12.95
CA PHE A 323 -64.25 9.85 -12.74
C PHE A 323 -63.98 8.65 -11.85
N LYS A 324 -63.11 7.76 -12.27
CA LYS A 324 -62.63 6.65 -11.49
C LYS A 324 -61.11 6.43 -11.74
N GLU A 325 -60.31 6.53 -10.71
CA GLU A 325 -58.91 6.13 -10.79
C GLU A 325 -58.83 4.60 -10.65
N ARG A 326 -58.55 3.87 -11.74
CA ARG A 326 -58.44 2.40 -11.71
C ARG A 326 -57.25 1.97 -10.89
N GLN A 327 -56.14 2.63 -11.11
CA GLN A 327 -54.92 2.40 -10.32
C GLN A 327 -54.23 3.71 -10.03
N LYS A 328 -53.92 3.91 -8.76
CA LYS A 328 -53.28 5.13 -8.26
C LYS A 328 -51.98 5.45 -9.04
N ASN A 329 -51.93 6.65 -9.62
CA ASN A 329 -50.81 7.17 -10.42
C ASN A 329 -50.48 6.39 -11.70
N VAL A 330 -51.38 5.55 -12.20
CA VAL A 330 -51.19 4.73 -13.39
C VAL A 330 -52.23 5.00 -14.44
N GLU A 331 -53.50 4.88 -14.10
CA GLU A 331 -54.61 4.97 -15.06
C GLU A 331 -55.87 5.55 -14.40
N ALA A 332 -56.50 6.47 -15.07
CA ALA A 332 -57.76 7.09 -14.69
C ALA A 332 -58.75 7.09 -15.84
N ASP A 333 -59.96 6.67 -15.56
CA ASP A 333 -61.09 6.66 -16.49
C ASP A 333 -61.98 7.89 -16.25
N PHE A 334 -62.35 8.52 -17.34
CA PHE A 334 -63.39 9.58 -17.40
C PHE A 334 -64.49 9.09 -18.35
N ILE A 335 -65.71 9.06 -17.88
CA ILE A 335 -66.82 8.37 -18.57
C ILE A 335 -68.07 9.25 -18.59
N ILE A 336 -68.76 9.34 -19.73
CA ILE A 336 -70.10 9.89 -19.81
C ILE A 336 -71.03 8.75 -20.27
N ILE A 337 -72.17 8.60 -19.61
CA ILE A 337 -73.22 7.66 -19.99
C ILE A 337 -74.38 8.43 -20.54
N ASP A 338 -74.76 8.15 -21.77
CA ASP A 338 -75.95 8.69 -22.42
C ASP A 338 -76.80 7.57 -23.03
N ASN A 339 -77.87 7.26 -22.40
CA ASN A 339 -78.73 6.12 -22.72
C ASN A 339 -77.95 4.80 -22.82
N ASP A 340 -77.88 4.21 -24.00
CA ASP A 340 -77.17 2.97 -24.29
C ASP A 340 -75.71 3.17 -24.75
N ILE A 341 -75.20 4.44 -24.75
CA ILE A 341 -73.83 4.80 -25.22
C ILE A 341 -73.02 5.24 -24.01
N LEU A 342 -71.79 4.72 -23.95
CA LEU A 342 -70.79 5.10 -22.98
C LEU A 342 -69.57 5.70 -23.68
N TYR A 343 -69.31 6.99 -23.47
CA TYR A 343 -68.13 7.69 -23.95
C TYR A 343 -67.03 7.63 -22.91
N LYS A 344 -65.81 7.21 -23.31
CA LYS A 344 -64.72 6.95 -22.38
C LYS A 344 -63.43 7.62 -22.85
N PHE A 345 -62.82 8.39 -21.97
CA PHE A 345 -61.43 8.87 -22.09
C PHE A 345 -60.58 8.22 -20.98
N VAL A 346 -59.40 7.74 -21.36
CA VAL A 346 -58.46 7.10 -20.42
C VAL A 346 -57.17 7.89 -20.33
N LEU A 347 -56.89 8.49 -19.19
CA LEU A 347 -55.62 9.12 -18.91
C LEU A 347 -54.63 8.06 -18.41
N LYS A 348 -53.59 7.76 -19.19
CA LYS A 348 -52.58 6.76 -18.86
C LYS A 348 -51.22 7.40 -18.57
N ASN A 349 -50.49 6.82 -17.65
CA ASN A 349 -49.07 7.13 -17.46
C ASN A 349 -48.25 6.34 -18.48
N ASN A 350 -47.73 6.99 -19.53
CA ASN A 350 -47.04 6.39 -20.68
C ASN A 350 -45.77 5.60 -20.33
N TYR A 351 -45.36 5.55 -19.04
CA TYR A 351 -44.17 4.84 -18.58
C TYR A 351 -44.50 3.59 -17.75
N VAL A 352 -45.76 3.27 -17.57
CA VAL A 352 -46.20 2.04 -16.91
C VAL A 352 -46.65 1.07 -18.00
N ASP A 353 -45.89 0.01 -18.21
CA ASP A 353 -46.12 -0.98 -19.26
C ASP A 353 -47.31 -1.83 -18.92
N GLU A 354 -48.20 -2.06 -19.90
CA GLU A 354 -49.40 -2.87 -19.82
C GLU A 354 -49.15 -4.37 -19.53
N SER A 355 -47.86 -4.81 -19.58
CA SER A 355 -47.49 -6.23 -19.50
C SER A 355 -47.60 -6.88 -18.11
N ASN A 356 -47.95 -6.14 -17.08
CA ASN A 356 -48.06 -6.69 -15.70
C ASN A 356 -49.51 -6.79 -15.18
N TYR A 357 -50.49 -6.62 -16.04
CA TYR A 357 -51.88 -6.74 -15.65
C TYR A 357 -52.54 -7.91 -16.36
N ASP A 358 -52.89 -8.96 -15.62
CA ASP A 358 -53.96 -9.83 -16.00
C ASP A 358 -55.19 -8.95 -16.16
N PHE A 359 -55.59 -8.69 -17.39
CA PHE A 359 -56.90 -8.15 -17.69
C PHE A 359 -57.91 -9.16 -17.22
N GLU A 360 -58.43 -8.99 -16.03
CA GLU A 360 -59.79 -9.44 -15.82
C GLU A 360 -60.67 -8.58 -16.72
N GLU A 361 -60.71 -8.98 -17.97
CA GLU A 361 -61.56 -8.41 -19.02
C GLU A 361 -62.99 -8.77 -18.72
N ASP A 362 -63.59 -8.56 -17.71
CA ASP A 362 -65.03 -8.86 -17.75
C ASP A 362 -65.89 -8.34 -16.60
N VAL A 363 -65.36 -7.73 -15.56
CA VAL A 363 -66.23 -7.14 -14.53
C VAL A 363 -65.59 -5.88 -13.94
N ILE A 364 -66.05 -4.75 -14.37
CA ILE A 364 -65.83 -3.51 -13.66
C ILE A 364 -67.13 -3.04 -13.06
#